data_4d746c6aa5f9040f6e180f663c4fee41
#
_entry.id   4d746c6aa5f9040f6e180f663c4fee41
#
_cell.length_a   1.000
_cell.length_b   1.000
_cell.length_c   1.000
_cell.angle_alpha   90.00
_cell.angle_beta   90.00
_cell.angle_gamma   90.00
#
_symmetry.space_group_name_H-M   'P 1'
#
loop_
_entity.id
_entity.type
_entity.pdbx_description
1 polymer ?
#
loop_
_entity_poly.entity_id
_entity_poly.type
_entity_poly.pdbx_seq_one_letter_code
_entity_poly.pdbx_strand_id
1 'polypeptide(L)'
;MTETSTHSRSATGSFAYEYTTIRVDRDLEPLYKDAYSNFGWVVEGYGPSLPNVTMETIKLKRDRRIKNRPMVLELQRQCESALTSIASLEKAKTTTAMAWSLGLGILGSALLAGAVFAINADLIVLSIPLGALGLVGWAAGYLAHSRVKASKTAQLTPLIDRQYDIVYDTGEQASHLLD
;
A
#
# COMPACT_ATOMS: atom_id res chain seq x y z
N MET A 1 5.10 -71.57 6.93
CA MET A 1 5.65 -70.29 6.47
C MET A 1 4.51 -69.26 6.52
N THR A 2 4.48 -68.47 7.57
CA THR A 2 3.42 -67.52 7.87
C THR A 2 3.98 -66.13 7.57
N GLU A 3 3.57 -65.54 6.45
CA GLU A 3 3.92 -64.16 6.13
C GLU A 3 3.08 -63.19 6.95
N THR A 4 3.71 -62.49 7.86
CA THR A 4 3.13 -61.40 8.64
C THR A 4 3.14 -60.16 7.80
N SER A 5 2.06 -59.81 7.14
CA SER A 5 1.84 -58.56 6.47
C SER A 5 1.81 -57.42 7.49
N THR A 6 2.89 -56.71 7.63
CA THR A 6 2.96 -55.47 8.41
C THR A 6 2.22 -54.37 7.66
N HIS A 7 0.95 -54.17 8.01
CA HIS A 7 0.14 -53.07 7.51
C HIS A 7 0.70 -51.74 8.10
N SER A 8 1.57 -51.08 7.35
CA SER A 8 1.97 -49.74 7.62
C SER A 8 0.73 -48.84 7.54
N ARG A 9 0.21 -48.49 8.71
CA ARG A 9 -0.89 -47.54 8.87
C ARG A 9 -0.33 -46.15 8.59
N SER A 10 -0.35 -45.71 7.32
CA SER A 10 -0.17 -44.33 6.94
C SER A 10 -1.18 -43.49 7.71
N ALA A 11 -0.73 -42.76 8.71
CA ALA A 11 -1.53 -41.75 9.39
C ALA A 11 -1.78 -40.60 8.39
N THR A 12 -2.80 -40.77 7.56
CA THR A 12 -3.33 -39.72 6.69
C THR A 12 -4.05 -38.74 7.60
N GLY A 13 -3.28 -37.87 8.26
CA GLY A 13 -3.83 -36.73 8.98
C GLY A 13 -4.61 -35.88 7.97
N SER A 14 -5.93 -35.79 8.16
CA SER A 14 -6.76 -34.87 7.38
C SER A 14 -6.20 -33.45 7.55
N PHE A 15 -5.60 -32.92 6.51
CA PHE A 15 -5.13 -31.53 6.48
C PHE A 15 -6.32 -30.61 6.24
N ALA A 16 -6.58 -29.72 7.19
CA ALA A 16 -7.62 -28.70 7.07
C ALA A 16 -6.95 -27.34 6.90
N TYR A 17 -6.83 -26.89 5.66
CA TYR A 17 -6.29 -25.56 5.36
C TYR A 17 -7.40 -24.51 5.29
N GLU A 18 -7.08 -23.32 5.71
CA GLU A 18 -7.83 -22.11 5.38
C GLU A 18 -7.04 -21.29 4.37
N TYR A 19 -7.76 -20.61 3.49
CA TYR A 19 -7.20 -19.83 2.40
C TYR A 19 -7.67 -18.39 2.50
N THR A 20 -6.80 -17.46 2.20
CA THR A 20 -7.14 -16.05 2.05
C THR A 20 -6.42 -15.45 0.86
N THR A 21 -6.97 -14.35 0.35
CA THR A 21 -6.37 -13.60 -0.75
C THR A 21 -6.31 -12.14 -0.35
N ILE A 22 -5.11 -11.57 -0.42
CA ILE A 22 -4.88 -10.16 -0.11
C ILE A 22 -4.42 -9.42 -1.37
N ARG A 23 -4.77 -8.15 -1.47
CA ARG A 23 -4.31 -7.25 -2.53
C ARG A 23 -3.50 -6.15 -1.90
N VAL A 24 -2.25 -6.04 -2.30
CA VAL A 24 -1.27 -5.13 -1.70
C VAL A 24 -0.54 -4.35 -2.79
N ASP A 25 -0.05 -3.16 -2.45
CA ASP A 25 0.88 -2.46 -3.32
C ASP A 25 2.18 -3.27 -3.41
N ARG A 26 2.75 -3.35 -4.62
CA ARG A 26 3.97 -4.13 -4.89
C ARG A 26 5.13 -3.73 -3.98
N ASP A 27 5.23 -2.44 -3.65
CA ASP A 27 6.30 -1.94 -2.77
C ASP A 27 6.13 -2.42 -1.32
N LEU A 28 4.91 -2.79 -0.91
CA LEU A 28 4.60 -3.30 0.43
C LEU A 28 4.48 -4.83 0.49
N GLU A 29 4.57 -5.52 -0.65
CA GLU A 29 4.45 -6.98 -0.73
C GLU A 29 5.37 -7.71 0.27
N PRO A 30 6.68 -7.39 0.36
CA PRO A 30 7.57 -8.07 1.30
C PRO A 30 7.10 -7.93 2.75
N LEU A 31 6.68 -6.72 3.16
CA LEU A 31 6.18 -6.44 4.50
C LEU A 31 4.94 -7.29 4.84
N TYR A 32 3.99 -7.37 3.91
CA TYR A 32 2.78 -8.17 4.11
C TYR A 32 3.10 -9.67 4.21
N LYS A 33 3.99 -10.17 3.37
CA LYS A 33 4.41 -11.58 3.42
C LYS A 33 5.06 -11.94 4.75
N ASP A 34 5.98 -11.09 5.22
CA ASP A 34 6.67 -11.30 6.48
C ASP A 34 5.69 -11.22 7.66
N ALA A 35 4.81 -10.20 7.66
CA ALA A 35 3.79 -10.07 8.69
C ALA A 35 2.88 -11.30 8.76
N TYR A 36 2.31 -11.73 7.62
CA TYR A 36 1.40 -12.88 7.59
C TYR A 36 2.10 -14.20 7.95
N SER A 37 3.40 -14.35 7.65
CA SER A 37 4.16 -15.54 8.02
C SER A 37 4.19 -15.77 9.53
N ASN A 38 4.26 -14.70 10.34
CA ASN A 38 4.24 -14.74 11.80
C ASN A 38 2.91 -15.26 12.38
N PHE A 39 1.83 -15.25 11.58
CA PHE A 39 0.53 -15.83 11.92
C PHE A 39 0.31 -17.23 11.32
N GLY A 40 1.37 -17.88 10.85
CA GLY A 40 1.33 -19.22 10.26
C GLY A 40 0.81 -19.28 8.83
N TRP A 41 0.70 -18.14 8.14
CA TRP A 41 0.34 -18.10 6.73
C TRP A 41 1.54 -18.38 5.83
N VAL A 42 1.32 -19.16 4.79
CA VAL A 42 2.32 -19.48 3.76
C VAL A 42 1.78 -19.01 2.42
N VAL A 43 2.65 -18.40 1.62
CA VAL A 43 2.31 -17.99 0.26
C VAL A 43 2.12 -19.24 -0.60
N GLU A 44 0.94 -19.41 -1.17
CA GLU A 44 0.62 -20.48 -2.08
C GLU A 44 0.87 -20.11 -3.54
N GLY A 45 0.70 -18.83 -3.85
CA GLY A 45 0.90 -18.31 -5.20
C GLY A 45 0.40 -16.88 -5.35
N TYR A 46 0.47 -16.41 -6.58
CA TYR A 46 0.04 -15.06 -6.94
C TYR A 46 -1.19 -15.12 -7.85
N GLY A 47 -2.01 -14.09 -7.76
CA GLY A 47 -3.09 -13.89 -8.70
C GLY A 47 -2.61 -13.32 -10.04
N PRO A 48 -3.50 -13.24 -11.05
CA PRO A 48 -3.15 -12.60 -12.32
C PRO A 48 -2.79 -11.12 -12.08
N SER A 49 -1.57 -10.74 -12.45
CA SER A 49 -1.14 -9.35 -12.44
C SER A 49 -1.55 -8.69 -13.74
N LEU A 50 -2.28 -7.59 -13.66
CA LEU A 50 -2.60 -6.76 -14.82
C LEU A 50 -1.39 -5.86 -15.13
N PRO A 51 -1.01 -5.72 -16.40
CA PRO A 51 0.03 -4.77 -16.79
C PRO A 51 -0.39 -3.34 -16.38
N ASN A 52 0.55 -2.56 -15.86
CA ASN A 52 0.36 -1.19 -15.34
C ASN A 52 -0.47 -1.05 -14.04
N VAL A 53 -0.73 -2.13 -13.32
CA VAL A 53 -1.34 -2.05 -11.98
C VAL A 53 -0.25 -2.24 -10.92
N THR A 54 -0.15 -1.30 -10.00
CA THR A 54 0.80 -1.34 -8.88
C THR A 54 0.38 -2.32 -7.78
N MET A 55 -0.85 -2.85 -7.86
CA MET A 55 -1.40 -3.79 -6.88
C MET A 55 -1.09 -5.24 -7.29
N GLU A 56 -0.63 -6.02 -6.33
CA GLU A 56 -0.39 -7.45 -6.47
C GLU A 56 -1.36 -8.25 -5.62
N THR A 57 -1.75 -9.41 -6.12
CA THR A 57 -2.68 -10.31 -5.44
C THR A 57 -1.90 -11.52 -4.94
N ILE A 58 -1.87 -11.71 -3.62
CA ILE A 58 -1.16 -12.81 -2.95
C ILE A 58 -2.20 -13.79 -2.42
N LYS A 59 -2.04 -15.06 -2.76
CA LYS A 59 -2.84 -16.16 -2.22
C LYS A 59 -2.08 -16.80 -1.07
N LEU A 60 -2.72 -16.90 0.07
CA LEU A 60 -2.14 -17.41 1.29
C LEU A 60 -2.94 -18.61 1.79
N LYS A 61 -2.25 -19.56 2.41
CA LYS A 61 -2.87 -20.71 3.09
C LYS A 61 -2.28 -20.90 4.47
N ARG A 62 -3.08 -21.42 5.40
CA ARG A 62 -2.65 -21.74 6.76
C ARG A 62 -3.36 -23.00 7.25
N ASP A 63 -2.73 -23.79 8.12
CA ASP A 63 -3.41 -24.87 8.83
C ASP A 63 -4.44 -24.28 9.81
N ARG A 64 -5.66 -24.78 9.79
CA ARG A 64 -6.73 -24.36 10.72
C ARG A 64 -6.49 -24.81 12.16
N ARG A 65 -5.57 -25.75 12.38
CA ARG A 65 -5.28 -26.36 13.68
C ARG A 65 -4.20 -25.62 14.46
N ILE A 66 -4.04 -24.32 14.21
CA ILE A 66 -3.10 -23.51 14.98
C ILE A 66 -3.48 -23.48 16.46
N LYS A 67 -2.48 -23.53 17.33
CA LYS A 67 -2.62 -23.33 18.77
C LYS A 67 -3.15 -21.92 19.07
N ASN A 68 -3.84 -21.78 20.18
CA ASN A 68 -4.32 -20.47 20.68
C ASN A 68 -5.05 -19.61 19.63
N ARG A 69 -5.76 -20.24 18.72
CA ARG A 69 -6.40 -19.62 17.56
C ARG A 69 -7.14 -18.31 17.86
N PRO A 70 -7.97 -18.17 18.92
CA PRO A 70 -8.68 -16.92 19.19
C PRO A 70 -7.73 -15.73 19.42
N MET A 71 -6.64 -15.96 20.18
CA MET A 71 -5.64 -14.95 20.48
C MET A 71 -4.81 -14.57 19.24
N VAL A 72 -4.40 -15.56 18.45
CA VAL A 72 -3.69 -15.34 17.19
C VAL A 72 -4.54 -14.53 16.21
N LEU A 73 -5.85 -14.79 16.12
CA LEU A 73 -6.76 -14.02 15.27
C LEU A 73 -6.93 -12.57 15.74
N GLU A 74 -6.92 -12.32 17.04
CA GLU A 74 -7.00 -10.95 17.58
C GLU A 74 -5.73 -10.16 17.27
N LEU A 75 -4.55 -10.75 17.49
CA LEU A 75 -3.28 -10.15 17.12
C LEU A 75 -3.19 -9.92 15.59
N GLN A 76 -3.68 -10.86 14.79
CA GLN A 76 -3.74 -10.71 13.33
C GLN A 76 -4.59 -9.50 12.92
N ARG A 77 -5.75 -9.27 13.53
CA ARG A 77 -6.57 -8.07 13.25
C ARG A 77 -5.84 -6.77 13.57
N GLN A 78 -5.13 -6.72 14.69
CA GLN A 78 -4.32 -5.55 15.06
C GLN A 78 -3.21 -5.31 14.05
N CYS A 79 -2.50 -6.35 13.65
CA CYS A 79 -1.49 -6.31 12.60
C CYS A 79 -2.08 -5.83 11.26
N GLU A 80 -3.19 -6.38 10.81
CA GLU A 80 -3.87 -5.99 9.57
C GLU A 80 -4.32 -4.52 9.58
N SER A 81 -4.79 -4.04 10.74
CA SER A 81 -5.13 -2.63 10.93
C SER A 81 -3.91 -1.73 10.78
N ALA A 82 -2.78 -2.13 11.38
CA ALA A 82 -1.51 -1.40 11.27
C ALA A 82 -0.97 -1.42 9.83
N LEU A 83 -0.99 -2.57 9.14
CA LEU A 83 -0.59 -2.69 7.74
C LEU A 83 -1.44 -1.80 6.81
N THR A 84 -2.75 -1.76 7.04
CA THR A 84 -3.67 -0.90 6.29
C THR A 84 -3.36 0.59 6.54
N SER A 85 -3.02 0.93 7.77
CA SER A 85 -2.61 2.29 8.14
C SER A 85 -1.31 2.68 7.44
N ILE A 86 -0.29 1.80 7.41
CA ILE A 86 0.95 2.02 6.67
C ILE A 86 0.65 2.29 5.19
N ALA A 87 -0.13 1.43 4.55
CA ALA A 87 -0.48 1.57 3.13
C ALA A 87 -1.20 2.91 2.85
N SER A 88 -2.12 3.32 3.71
CA SER A 88 -2.85 4.59 3.58
C SER A 88 -1.95 5.80 3.76
N LEU A 89 -1.05 5.78 4.74
CA LEU A 89 -0.10 6.84 5.04
C LEU A 89 0.95 6.98 3.92
N GLU A 90 1.47 5.86 3.40
CA GLU A 90 2.37 5.88 2.24
C GLU A 90 1.71 6.50 1.02
N LYS A 91 0.48 6.11 0.73
CA LYS A 91 -0.30 6.68 -0.37
C LYS A 91 -0.57 8.18 -0.16
N ALA A 92 -0.81 8.62 1.07
CA ALA A 92 -1.08 10.03 1.37
C ALA A 92 0.13 10.93 1.10
N LYS A 93 1.37 10.45 1.23
CA LYS A 93 2.60 11.18 0.88
C LYS A 93 2.57 11.67 -0.57
N THR A 94 2.08 10.85 -1.48
CA THR A 94 2.12 11.11 -2.92
C THR A 94 0.83 11.78 -3.40
N THR A 95 -0.33 11.31 -2.94
CA THR A 95 -1.63 11.81 -3.40
C THR A 95 -1.83 13.29 -3.10
N THR A 96 -1.43 13.75 -1.91
CA THR A 96 -1.55 15.17 -1.53
C THR A 96 -0.67 16.05 -2.42
N ALA A 97 0.57 15.64 -2.70
CA ALA A 97 1.47 16.38 -3.57
C ALA A 97 0.97 16.45 -5.01
N MET A 98 0.40 15.35 -5.52
CA MET A 98 -0.23 15.29 -6.85
C MET A 98 -1.45 16.22 -6.94
N ALA A 99 -2.32 16.24 -5.94
CA ALA A 99 -3.51 17.11 -5.93
C ALA A 99 -3.12 18.60 -6.01
N TRP A 100 -2.11 19.04 -5.25
CA TRP A 100 -1.62 20.41 -5.30
C TRP A 100 -0.99 20.76 -6.64
N SER A 101 -0.12 19.89 -7.19
CA SER A 101 0.53 20.15 -8.48
C SER A 101 -0.47 20.19 -9.64
N LEU A 102 -1.44 19.30 -9.63
CA LEU A 102 -2.50 19.25 -10.65
C LEU A 102 -3.39 20.50 -10.59
N GLY A 103 -3.80 20.89 -9.38
CA GLY A 103 -4.62 22.10 -9.19
C GLY A 103 -3.93 23.37 -9.70
N LEU A 104 -2.66 23.58 -9.33
CA LEU A 104 -1.87 24.72 -9.83
C LEU A 104 -1.60 24.63 -11.34
N GLY A 105 -1.38 23.43 -11.87
CA GLY A 105 -1.19 23.23 -13.30
C GLY A 105 -2.44 23.59 -14.12
N ILE A 106 -3.61 23.16 -13.67
CA ILE A 106 -4.92 23.51 -14.30
C ILE A 106 -5.14 25.00 -14.26
N LEU A 107 -4.93 25.65 -13.11
CA LEU A 107 -5.07 27.10 -12.96
C LEU A 107 -4.12 27.86 -13.87
N GLY A 108 -2.85 27.45 -13.92
CA GLY A 108 -1.85 28.04 -14.82
C GLY A 108 -2.24 27.90 -16.30
N SER A 109 -2.77 26.73 -16.70
CA SER A 109 -3.25 26.49 -18.06
C SER A 109 -4.45 27.35 -18.42
N ALA A 110 -5.38 27.56 -17.48
CA ALA A 110 -6.54 28.44 -17.67
C ALA A 110 -6.11 29.91 -17.90
N LEU A 111 -5.12 30.39 -17.15
CA LEU A 111 -4.54 31.72 -17.33
C LEU A 111 -3.85 31.88 -18.69
N LEU A 112 -3.09 30.87 -19.14
CA LEU A 112 -2.46 30.85 -20.45
C LEU A 112 -3.49 30.89 -21.58
N ALA A 113 -4.56 30.09 -21.47
CA ALA A 113 -5.67 30.14 -22.42
C ALA A 113 -6.34 31.51 -22.45
N GLY A 114 -6.57 32.11 -21.28
CA GLY A 114 -7.08 33.48 -21.17
C GLY A 114 -6.18 34.53 -21.84
N ALA A 115 -4.86 34.35 -21.73
CA ALA A 115 -3.91 35.24 -22.42
C ALA A 115 -4.03 35.15 -23.96
N VAL A 116 -4.22 33.94 -24.50
CA VAL A 116 -4.44 33.74 -25.94
C VAL A 116 -5.75 34.38 -26.40
N PHE A 117 -6.83 34.24 -25.63
CA PHE A 117 -8.11 34.92 -25.94
C PHE A 117 -7.98 36.45 -25.88
N ALA A 118 -7.21 36.99 -24.92
CA ALA A 118 -6.99 38.42 -24.83
C ALA A 118 -6.23 38.98 -26.06
N ILE A 119 -5.27 38.24 -26.64
CA ILE A 119 -4.61 38.59 -27.88
C ILE A 119 -5.60 38.67 -29.04
N ASN A 120 -6.46 37.69 -29.18
CA ASN A 120 -7.46 37.63 -30.26
C ASN A 120 -8.54 38.72 -30.13
N ALA A 121 -8.69 39.30 -28.94
CA ALA A 121 -9.62 40.41 -28.68
C ALA A 121 -8.92 41.78 -28.74
N ASP A 122 -7.72 41.87 -29.30
CA ASP A 122 -6.85 43.08 -29.36
C ASP A 122 -6.49 43.69 -27.99
N LEU A 123 -6.64 42.92 -26.91
CA LEU A 123 -6.29 43.33 -25.54
C LEU A 123 -4.85 42.93 -25.17
N ILE A 124 -3.88 43.32 -25.96
CA ILE A 124 -2.47 42.93 -25.81
C ILE A 124 -1.89 43.30 -24.44
N VAL A 125 -2.27 44.46 -23.89
CA VAL A 125 -1.83 44.89 -22.56
C VAL A 125 -2.28 43.95 -21.45
N LEU A 126 -3.39 43.29 -21.60
CA LEU A 126 -3.92 42.31 -20.63
C LEU A 126 -3.31 40.90 -20.85
N SER A 127 -2.97 40.56 -22.07
CA SER A 127 -2.44 39.21 -22.40
C SER A 127 -1.05 38.99 -21.80
N ILE A 128 -0.19 40.00 -21.75
CA ILE A 128 1.19 39.88 -21.24
C ILE A 128 1.20 39.49 -19.73
N PRO A 129 0.52 40.20 -18.82
CA PRO A 129 0.52 39.82 -17.42
C PRO A 129 -0.22 38.49 -17.19
N LEU A 130 -1.26 38.19 -17.96
CA LEU A 130 -2.01 36.92 -17.84
C LEU A 130 -1.14 35.72 -18.25
N GLY A 131 -0.39 35.86 -19.32
CA GLY A 131 0.56 34.82 -19.78
C GLY A 131 1.72 34.62 -18.79
N ALA A 132 2.28 35.73 -18.25
CA ALA A 132 3.32 35.66 -17.24
C ALA A 132 2.83 34.95 -15.95
N LEU A 133 1.64 35.27 -15.47
CA LEU A 133 1.03 34.60 -14.32
C LEU A 133 0.77 33.13 -14.58
N GLY A 134 0.36 32.75 -15.80
CA GLY A 134 0.17 31.36 -16.20
C GLY A 134 1.47 30.56 -16.14
N LEU A 135 2.57 31.09 -16.66
CA LEU A 135 3.91 30.47 -16.58
C LEU A 135 4.42 30.36 -15.14
N VAL A 136 4.25 31.42 -14.33
CA VAL A 136 4.59 31.36 -12.89
C VAL A 136 3.75 30.30 -12.19
N GLY A 137 2.47 30.16 -12.49
CA GLY A 137 1.60 29.11 -11.95
C GLY A 137 2.11 27.68 -12.25
N TRP A 138 2.61 27.47 -13.47
CA TRP A 138 3.22 26.21 -13.87
C TRP A 138 4.53 25.91 -13.10
N ALA A 139 5.42 26.88 -13.03
CA ALA A 139 6.66 26.75 -12.27
C ALA A 139 6.38 26.52 -10.76
N ALA A 140 5.41 27.26 -10.21
CA ALA A 140 4.98 27.10 -8.82
C ALA A 140 4.39 25.71 -8.56
N GLY A 141 3.64 25.15 -9.50
CA GLY A 141 3.10 23.78 -9.41
C GLY A 141 4.20 22.73 -9.29
N TYR A 142 5.26 22.86 -10.07
CA TYR A 142 6.42 21.96 -9.99
C TYR A 142 7.15 22.07 -8.65
N LEU A 143 7.43 23.28 -8.20
CA LEU A 143 8.11 23.54 -6.91
C LEU A 143 7.25 23.12 -5.72
N ALA A 144 5.93 23.38 -5.79
CA ALA A 144 5.00 22.96 -4.75
C ALA A 144 4.96 21.44 -4.58
N HIS A 145 4.99 20.67 -5.68
CA HIS A 145 5.02 19.22 -5.62
C HIS A 145 6.14 18.68 -4.74
N SER A 146 7.38 19.11 -5.00
CA SER A 146 8.56 18.63 -4.26
C SER A 146 8.53 19.05 -2.79
N ARG A 147 8.14 20.28 -2.48
CA ARG A 147 8.06 20.81 -1.11
C ARG A 147 6.92 20.13 -0.32
N VAL A 148 5.74 19.99 -0.92
CA VAL A 148 4.60 19.32 -0.26
C VAL A 148 4.92 17.86 -0.01
N LYS A 149 5.53 17.16 -0.96
CA LYS A 149 5.96 15.78 -0.77
C LYS A 149 6.97 15.65 0.37
N ALA A 150 8.00 16.49 0.41
CA ALA A 150 9.00 16.47 1.48
C ALA A 150 8.39 16.76 2.85
N SER A 151 7.54 17.79 2.94
CA SER A 151 6.85 18.14 4.19
C SER A 151 5.92 17.04 4.67
N LYS A 152 5.14 16.42 3.76
CA LYS A 152 4.26 15.29 4.11
C LYS A 152 5.05 14.06 4.51
N THR A 153 6.15 13.75 3.84
CA THR A 153 7.04 12.66 4.23
C THR A 153 7.54 12.87 5.66
N ALA A 154 8.08 14.05 5.98
CA ALA A 154 8.57 14.33 7.33
C ALA A 154 7.49 14.23 8.41
N GLN A 155 6.24 14.60 8.11
CA GLN A 155 5.13 14.51 9.05
C GLN A 155 4.60 13.07 9.23
N LEU A 156 4.57 12.28 8.16
CA LEU A 156 3.96 10.96 8.14
C LEU A 156 4.93 9.83 8.53
N THR A 157 6.25 10.02 8.33
CA THR A 157 7.25 9.02 8.69
C THR A 157 7.14 8.55 10.15
N PRO A 158 7.09 9.42 11.18
CA PRO A 158 6.98 8.95 12.56
C PRO A 158 5.66 8.25 12.88
N LEU A 159 4.60 8.52 12.11
CA LEU A 159 3.33 7.80 12.24
C LEU A 159 3.42 6.41 11.61
N ILE A 160 4.13 6.30 10.51
CA ILE A 160 4.38 5.02 9.84
C ILE A 160 5.28 4.15 10.71
N ASP A 161 6.37 4.69 11.27
CA ASP A 161 7.27 3.96 12.15
C ASP A 161 6.52 3.36 13.35
N ARG A 162 5.60 4.13 13.96
CA ARG A 162 4.74 3.63 15.02
C ARG A 162 3.82 2.46 14.58
N GLN A 163 3.37 2.45 13.33
CA GLN A 163 2.59 1.32 12.82
C GLN A 163 3.47 0.10 12.54
N TYR A 164 4.71 0.31 12.12
CA TYR A 164 5.70 -0.79 12.00
C TYR A 164 5.96 -1.45 13.34
N ASP A 165 6.12 -0.68 14.44
CA ASP A 165 6.29 -1.23 15.78
C ASP A 165 5.12 -2.16 16.14
N ILE A 166 3.86 -1.74 15.86
CA ILE A 166 2.69 -2.59 16.10
C ILE A 166 2.73 -3.88 15.27
N VAL A 167 3.14 -3.80 14.01
CA VAL A 167 3.26 -4.99 13.14
C VAL A 167 4.27 -5.98 13.71
N TYR A 168 5.44 -5.50 14.14
CA TYR A 168 6.49 -6.34 14.72
C TYR A 168 6.08 -6.92 16.06
N ASP A 169 5.55 -6.12 16.97
CA ASP A 169 5.12 -6.56 18.31
C ASP A 169 4.01 -7.62 18.23
N THR A 170 3.01 -7.40 17.37
CA THR A 170 1.91 -8.37 17.20
C THR A 170 2.37 -9.63 16.48
N GLY A 171 3.31 -9.51 15.55
CA GLY A 171 3.91 -10.65 14.85
C GLY A 171 4.74 -11.52 15.78
N GLU A 172 5.59 -10.91 16.63
CA GLU A 172 6.39 -11.62 17.62
C GLU A 172 5.51 -12.37 18.62
N GLN A 173 4.50 -11.69 19.19
CA GLN A 173 3.56 -12.32 20.11
C GLN A 173 2.81 -13.50 19.46
N ALA A 174 2.40 -13.36 18.20
CA ALA A 174 1.70 -14.41 17.49
C ALA A 174 2.60 -15.61 17.21
N SER A 175 3.87 -15.41 16.81
CA SER A 175 4.81 -16.49 16.56
C SER A 175 5.06 -17.32 17.83
N HIS A 176 5.22 -16.68 18.99
CA HIS A 176 5.34 -17.38 20.30
C HIS A 176 4.11 -18.18 20.69
N LEU A 177 2.92 -17.81 20.22
CA LEU A 177 1.69 -18.56 20.50
C LEU A 177 1.52 -19.77 19.57
N LEU A 178 2.22 -19.81 18.45
CA LEU A 178 2.16 -20.89 17.47
C LEU A 178 3.16 -22.00 17.79
N ASP A 179 4.28 -21.70 18.47
CA ASP A 179 5.27 -22.66 18.95
C ASP A 179 4.70 -23.50 20.12
#